data_02bb72bc337e15ac72f0281f1f7ec020
#
_entry.id   02bb72bc337e15ac72f0281f1f7ec020
#
_cell.length_a   1.000
_cell.length_b   1.000
_cell.length_c   1.000
_cell.angle_alpha   90.00
_cell.angle_beta   90.00
_cell.angle_gamma   90.00
#
_symmetry.space_group_name_H-M   'P 1'
#
loop_
_entity.id
_entity.type
_entity.pdbx_description
1 polymer ?
#
loop_
_entity_poly.entity_id
_entity_poly.type
_entity_poly.pdbx_seq_one_letter_code
_entity_poly.pdbx_strand_id
1 'polypeptide(L)'
;SRKDARRRNAWFGSYITTILQRDVRDLANIEHLTLLPRLLSLLATRSSCLLNYSELSRSLALPQSTLKRYMALLETTFLVQLLPPWSANLGKRLVKSPKIMLCDTGLMAYLLGMDSGREIPEHFIGPLVENYVVMELKKQLGWSNTRANLFHFRERTGKEVDMVLENAAGQVVGIEVKSSSTVAAGDLKHLKFMRENLGDRFLRGIVLYLGSERVSFDKALHAVPLKALWHVSRPSEG
;
A
#
# COMPACT_ATOMS: atom_id res chain seq x y z
N SER A 1 -12.50 -19.55 -12.32
CA SER A 1 -11.77 -18.33 -12.64
C SER A 1 -12.72 -17.32 -13.28
N ARG A 2 -12.80 -16.11 -12.75
CA ARG A 2 -13.66 -15.05 -13.27
C ARG A 2 -13.03 -14.41 -14.52
N LYS A 3 -12.94 -15.15 -15.61
CA LYS A 3 -12.33 -14.69 -16.86
C LYS A 3 -13.17 -13.60 -17.57
N ASP A 4 -14.47 -13.52 -17.26
CA ASP A 4 -15.38 -12.54 -17.83
C ASP A 4 -15.36 -11.23 -17.00
N ALA A 5 -14.94 -10.12 -17.62
CA ALA A 5 -14.90 -8.78 -17.04
C ALA A 5 -16.24 -8.34 -16.51
N ARG A 6 -17.32 -8.58 -17.25
CA ARG A 6 -18.68 -8.20 -16.87
C ARG A 6 -19.10 -8.87 -15.55
N ARG A 7 -18.82 -10.18 -15.42
CA ARG A 7 -19.13 -10.93 -14.19
C ARG A 7 -18.27 -10.46 -13.02
N ARG A 8 -17.00 -10.11 -13.25
CA ARG A 8 -16.12 -9.58 -12.22
C ARG A 8 -16.60 -8.21 -11.71
N ASN A 9 -16.98 -7.32 -12.61
CA ASN A 9 -17.52 -6.01 -12.26
C ASN A 9 -18.85 -6.11 -11.50
N ALA A 10 -19.78 -6.99 -11.95
CA ALA A 10 -21.01 -7.24 -11.24
C ALA A 10 -20.72 -7.78 -9.82
N TRP A 11 -19.71 -8.64 -9.66
CA TRP A 11 -19.32 -9.16 -8.37
C TRP A 11 -18.76 -8.07 -7.44
N PHE A 12 -17.83 -7.21 -7.91
CA PHE A 12 -17.31 -6.12 -7.10
C PHE A 12 -18.41 -5.13 -6.71
N GLY A 13 -19.31 -4.79 -7.65
CA GLY A 13 -20.46 -3.93 -7.36
C GLY A 13 -21.35 -4.51 -6.25
N SER A 14 -21.70 -5.81 -6.35
CA SER A 14 -22.49 -6.51 -5.32
C SER A 14 -21.75 -6.60 -4.00
N TYR A 15 -20.43 -6.88 -4.03
CA TYR A 15 -19.58 -6.96 -2.86
C TYR A 15 -19.57 -5.65 -2.07
N ILE A 16 -19.29 -4.51 -2.75
CA ILE A 16 -19.31 -3.18 -2.11
C ILE A 16 -20.68 -2.87 -1.55
N THR A 17 -21.73 -3.09 -2.34
CA THR A 17 -23.11 -2.83 -1.91
C THR A 17 -23.45 -3.64 -0.66
N THR A 18 -23.10 -4.92 -0.62
CA THR A 18 -23.37 -5.79 0.53
C THR A 18 -22.63 -5.31 1.77
N ILE A 19 -21.34 -5.02 1.67
CA ILE A 19 -20.57 -4.53 2.83
C ILE A 19 -21.11 -3.19 3.33
N LEU A 20 -21.35 -2.24 2.43
CA LEU A 20 -21.81 -0.91 2.83
C LEU A 20 -23.25 -0.92 3.37
N GLN A 21 -24.13 -1.74 2.82
CA GLN A 21 -25.53 -1.81 3.27
C GLN A 21 -25.75 -2.67 4.51
N ARG A 22 -24.96 -3.72 4.69
CA ARG A 22 -25.07 -4.63 5.81
C ARG A 22 -24.09 -4.26 6.93
N ASP A 23 -22.80 -4.43 6.69
CA ASP A 23 -21.81 -4.37 7.75
C ASP A 23 -21.59 -2.93 8.26
N VAL A 24 -21.53 -1.95 7.35
CA VAL A 24 -21.34 -0.55 7.74
C VAL A 24 -22.62 0.03 8.38
N ARG A 25 -23.79 -0.34 7.88
CA ARG A 25 -25.07 0.11 8.44
C ARG A 25 -25.28 -0.41 9.85
N ASP A 26 -24.91 -1.68 10.10
CA ASP A 26 -25.05 -2.31 11.43
C ASP A 26 -24.05 -1.73 12.44
N LEU A 27 -22.88 -1.27 11.98
CA LEU A 27 -21.83 -0.69 12.84
C LEU A 27 -22.10 0.78 13.21
N ALA A 28 -22.87 1.51 12.43
CA ALA A 28 -23.10 2.93 12.69
C ALA A 28 -24.42 3.43 12.08
N ASN A 29 -25.17 4.22 12.87
CA ASN A 29 -26.32 4.94 12.39
C ASN A 29 -25.84 6.11 11.51
N ILE A 30 -25.69 5.88 10.18
CA ILE A 30 -25.06 6.83 9.26
C ILE A 30 -26.16 7.54 8.46
N GLU A 31 -26.25 8.86 8.64
CA GLU A 31 -27.22 9.71 7.93
C GLU A 31 -26.98 9.78 6.40
N HIS A 32 -25.75 9.49 5.92
CA HIS A 32 -25.38 9.62 4.51
C HIS A 32 -24.59 8.41 3.98
N LEU A 33 -25.14 7.20 4.10
CA LEU A 33 -24.59 5.97 3.53
C LEU A 33 -24.28 6.07 2.02
N THR A 34 -25.03 6.91 1.31
CA THR A 34 -24.88 7.15 -0.15
C THR A 34 -23.53 7.80 -0.52
N LEU A 35 -22.87 8.46 0.43
CA LEU A 35 -21.57 9.09 0.18
C LEU A 35 -20.37 8.13 0.35
N LEU A 36 -20.54 6.99 1.01
CA LEU A 36 -19.46 6.01 1.22
C LEU A 36 -18.93 5.42 -0.09
N PRO A 37 -19.74 5.01 -1.07
CA PRO A 37 -19.23 4.57 -2.37
C PRO A 37 -18.40 5.64 -3.06
N ARG A 38 -18.84 6.90 -3.00
CA ARG A 38 -18.12 8.05 -3.57
C ARG A 38 -16.78 8.29 -2.85
N LEU A 39 -16.77 8.22 -1.51
CA LEU A 39 -15.54 8.29 -0.74
C LEU A 39 -14.60 7.15 -1.12
N LEU A 40 -15.08 5.91 -1.20
CA LEU A 40 -14.27 4.74 -1.55
C LEU A 40 -13.65 4.89 -2.96
N SER A 41 -14.42 5.38 -3.94
CA SER A 41 -13.89 5.68 -5.28
C SER A 41 -12.82 6.78 -5.24
N LEU A 42 -13.03 7.83 -4.46
CA LEU A 42 -12.03 8.89 -4.28
C LEU A 42 -10.75 8.35 -3.61
N LEU A 43 -10.88 7.48 -2.60
CA LEU A 43 -9.73 6.83 -1.95
C LEU A 43 -8.97 5.92 -2.92
N ALA A 44 -9.66 5.24 -3.85
CA ALA A 44 -9.01 4.45 -4.89
C ALA A 44 -8.11 5.33 -5.79
N THR A 45 -8.54 6.55 -6.15
CA THR A 45 -7.69 7.50 -6.91
C THR A 45 -6.52 8.05 -6.09
N ARG A 46 -6.54 7.90 -4.77
CA ARG A 46 -5.51 8.35 -3.82
C ARG A 46 -4.75 7.19 -3.17
N SER A 47 -4.90 5.98 -3.69
CA SER A 47 -4.12 4.84 -3.20
C SER A 47 -2.63 5.11 -3.31
N SER A 48 -1.86 4.67 -2.32
CA SER A 48 -0.43 4.95 -2.15
C SER A 48 -0.06 6.43 -1.88
N CYS A 49 -1.07 7.34 -1.80
CA CYS A 49 -0.85 8.73 -1.41
C CYS A 49 -1.01 8.94 0.11
N LEU A 50 -0.42 10.02 0.62
CA LEU A 50 -0.63 10.44 2.00
C LEU A 50 -2.09 10.85 2.24
N LEU A 51 -2.65 10.39 3.35
CA LEU A 51 -4.00 10.76 3.77
C LEU A 51 -4.06 12.26 4.09
N ASN A 52 -4.95 12.98 3.40
CA ASN A 52 -5.21 14.39 3.59
C ASN A 52 -6.70 14.63 3.79
N TYR A 53 -7.13 14.71 5.06
CA TYR A 53 -8.54 14.95 5.40
C TYR A 53 -9.08 16.29 4.90
N SER A 54 -8.25 17.33 4.83
CA SER A 54 -8.70 18.65 4.33
C SER A 54 -8.98 18.61 2.83
N GLU A 55 -8.21 17.87 2.06
CA GLU A 55 -8.45 17.65 0.63
C GLU A 55 -9.73 16.83 0.38
N LEU A 56 -9.85 15.69 1.10
CA LEU A 56 -11.03 14.84 1.01
C LEU A 56 -12.31 15.58 1.42
N SER A 57 -12.25 16.41 2.46
CA SER A 57 -13.33 17.24 2.96
C SER A 57 -13.85 18.20 1.87
N ARG A 58 -12.93 18.88 1.18
CA ARG A 58 -13.29 19.76 0.05
C ARG A 58 -13.90 18.99 -1.13
N SER A 59 -13.30 17.85 -1.48
CA SER A 59 -13.74 17.05 -2.63
C SER A 59 -15.13 16.44 -2.46
N LEU A 60 -15.54 16.15 -1.23
CA LEU A 60 -16.81 15.49 -0.90
C LEU A 60 -17.83 16.45 -0.28
N ALA A 61 -17.45 17.71 -0.01
CA ALA A 61 -18.24 18.67 0.75
C ALA A 61 -18.72 18.12 2.12
N LEU A 62 -17.83 17.39 2.81
CA LEU A 62 -18.08 16.76 4.11
C LEU A 62 -17.18 17.34 5.21
N PRO A 63 -17.68 17.50 6.44
CA PRO A 63 -16.86 17.84 7.58
C PRO A 63 -15.75 16.79 7.82
N GLN A 64 -14.57 17.23 8.24
CA GLN A 64 -13.45 16.31 8.53
C GLN A 64 -13.78 15.30 9.65
N SER A 65 -14.61 15.67 10.63
CA SER A 65 -15.09 14.77 11.69
C SER A 65 -15.89 13.60 11.12
N THR A 66 -16.80 13.90 10.18
CA THR A 66 -17.57 12.88 9.45
C THR A 66 -16.67 11.97 8.63
N LEU A 67 -15.69 12.55 7.91
CA LEU A 67 -14.71 11.76 7.14
C LEU A 67 -13.88 10.83 8.02
N LYS A 68 -13.42 11.28 9.18
CA LYS A 68 -12.67 10.43 10.14
C LYS A 68 -13.53 9.23 10.57
N ARG A 69 -14.80 9.45 10.86
CA ARG A 69 -15.75 8.37 11.20
C ARG A 69 -15.94 7.41 10.02
N TYR A 70 -16.09 7.91 8.80
CA TYR A 70 -16.24 7.07 7.61
C TYR A 70 -14.96 6.28 7.31
N MET A 71 -13.79 6.89 7.46
CA MET A 71 -12.50 6.18 7.32
C MET A 71 -12.39 5.03 8.31
N ALA A 72 -12.72 5.26 9.60
CA ALA A 72 -12.71 4.22 10.61
C ALA A 72 -13.63 3.04 10.25
N LEU A 73 -14.81 3.31 9.67
CA LEU A 73 -15.73 2.27 9.19
C LEU A 73 -15.15 1.48 8.01
N LEU A 74 -14.55 2.16 7.03
CA LEU A 74 -13.90 1.51 5.90
C LEU A 74 -12.68 0.66 6.31
N GLU A 75 -11.96 1.09 7.36
CA GLU A 75 -10.87 0.32 7.95
C GLU A 75 -11.41 -0.92 8.72
N THR A 76 -12.46 -0.75 9.53
CA THR A 76 -13.10 -1.85 10.29
C THR A 76 -13.70 -2.90 9.38
N THR A 77 -14.21 -2.52 8.22
CA THR A 77 -14.76 -3.44 7.20
C THR A 77 -13.71 -3.96 6.22
N PHE A 78 -12.44 -3.69 6.44
CA PHE A 78 -11.32 -4.14 5.61
C PHE A 78 -11.44 -3.74 4.13
N LEU A 79 -12.06 -2.61 3.83
CA LEU A 79 -12.05 -2.02 2.49
C LEU A 79 -10.82 -1.15 2.26
N VAL A 80 -10.37 -0.47 3.32
CA VAL A 80 -9.20 0.41 3.32
C VAL A 80 -8.30 0.04 4.49
N GLN A 81 -7.00 0.24 4.32
CA GLN A 81 -6.02 0.20 5.39
C GLN A 81 -5.11 1.41 5.31
N LEU A 82 -4.61 1.83 6.45
CA LEU A 82 -3.62 2.88 6.53
C LEU A 82 -2.24 2.27 6.77
N LEU A 83 -1.27 2.68 5.94
CA LEU A 83 0.13 2.34 6.14
C LEU A 83 0.78 3.45 6.95
N PRO A 84 1.18 3.19 8.22
CA PRO A 84 1.70 4.22 9.09
C PRO A 84 3.07 4.74 8.63
N PRO A 85 3.43 5.98 8.99
CA PRO A 85 4.75 6.53 8.67
C PRO A 85 5.82 5.94 9.58
N TRP A 86 7.02 5.71 9.01
CA TRP A 86 8.22 5.38 9.75
C TRP A 86 9.00 6.64 10.14
N SER A 87 9.58 6.62 11.34
CA SER A 87 10.58 7.60 11.77
C SER A 87 11.44 6.96 12.87
N ALA A 88 12.73 7.27 12.91
CA ALA A 88 13.58 6.87 14.02
C ALA A 88 13.08 7.41 15.38
N ASN A 89 12.42 8.58 15.37
CA ASN A 89 11.76 9.16 16.53
C ASN A 89 10.29 8.71 16.60
N LEU A 90 9.93 7.95 17.62
CA LEU A 90 8.57 7.40 17.82
C LEU A 90 7.50 8.50 17.91
N GLY A 91 7.76 9.62 18.58
CA GLY A 91 6.82 10.74 18.66
C GLY A 91 6.49 11.33 17.30
N LYS A 92 7.45 11.37 16.38
CA LYS A 92 7.22 11.82 15.00
C LYS A 92 6.39 10.83 14.17
N ARG A 93 6.37 9.54 14.51
CA ARG A 93 5.50 8.56 13.84
C ARG A 93 4.03 8.86 14.07
N LEU A 94 3.67 9.34 15.26
CA LEU A 94 2.28 9.60 15.66
C LEU A 94 1.65 10.83 14.99
N VAL A 95 2.46 11.78 14.51
CA VAL A 95 1.98 13.06 13.96
C VAL A 95 2.07 13.16 12.43
N LYS A 96 2.76 12.23 11.77
CA LYS A 96 2.86 12.21 10.30
C LYS A 96 1.65 11.50 9.69
N SER A 97 1.24 11.93 8.49
CA SER A 97 0.12 11.30 7.77
C SER A 97 0.48 9.89 7.29
N PRO A 98 -0.41 8.91 7.46
CA PRO A 98 -0.26 7.58 6.84
C PRO A 98 -0.52 7.63 5.33
N LYS A 99 -0.10 6.59 4.60
CA LYS A 99 -0.55 6.34 3.21
C LYS A 99 -1.87 5.55 3.21
N ILE A 100 -2.72 5.86 2.22
CA ILE A 100 -3.99 5.17 1.97
C ILE A 100 -3.72 3.91 1.14
N MET A 101 -4.24 2.75 1.58
CA MET A 101 -4.17 1.48 0.84
C MET A 101 -5.57 0.88 0.70
N LEU A 102 -5.92 0.38 -0.48
CA LEU A 102 -7.10 -0.47 -0.67
C LEU A 102 -6.72 -1.91 -0.30
N CYS A 103 -7.58 -2.60 0.45
CA CYS A 103 -7.29 -3.97 0.89
C CYS A 103 -7.24 -4.99 -0.25
N ASP A 104 -7.86 -4.67 -1.38
CA ASP A 104 -7.85 -5.52 -2.59
C ASP A 104 -7.56 -4.68 -3.84
N THR A 105 -6.52 -5.05 -4.59
CA THR A 105 -6.11 -4.33 -5.80
C THR A 105 -7.08 -4.53 -6.96
N GLY A 106 -7.81 -5.65 -7.00
CA GLY A 106 -8.89 -5.86 -7.97
C GLY A 106 -10.08 -4.96 -7.68
N LEU A 107 -10.42 -4.75 -6.41
CA LEU A 107 -11.40 -3.76 -5.98
C LEU A 107 -10.96 -2.34 -6.35
N MET A 108 -9.68 -2.01 -6.13
CA MET A 108 -9.11 -0.73 -6.56
C MET A 108 -9.28 -0.52 -8.06
N ALA A 109 -8.91 -1.50 -8.89
CA ALA A 109 -9.06 -1.44 -10.34
C ALA A 109 -10.53 -1.26 -10.76
N TYR A 110 -11.46 -1.97 -10.12
CA TYR A 110 -12.89 -1.82 -10.33
C TYR A 110 -13.38 -0.38 -10.04
N LEU A 111 -13.01 0.17 -8.87
CA LEU A 111 -13.39 1.53 -8.46
C LEU A 111 -12.83 2.62 -9.39
N LEU A 112 -11.69 2.35 -10.02
CA LEU A 112 -11.07 3.21 -11.02
C LEU A 112 -11.66 3.04 -12.42
N GLY A 113 -12.65 2.14 -12.60
CA GLY A 113 -13.26 1.85 -13.90
C GLY A 113 -12.34 1.12 -14.87
N MET A 114 -11.34 0.40 -14.36
CA MET A 114 -10.39 -0.37 -15.16
C MET A 114 -10.97 -1.75 -15.48
N ASP A 115 -11.49 -1.89 -16.68
CA ASP A 115 -12.01 -3.15 -17.18
C ASP A 115 -10.91 -4.01 -17.83
N SER A 116 -11.11 -5.33 -17.86
CA SER A 116 -10.21 -6.29 -18.51
C SER A 116 -10.22 -6.18 -20.04
N GLY A 117 -10.25 -5.04 -20.62
CA GLY A 117 -10.20 -4.77 -22.04
C GLY A 117 -9.76 -3.35 -22.31
N ARG A 118 -9.58 -2.56 -21.26
CA ARG A 118 -9.00 -1.22 -21.34
C ARG A 118 -7.58 -1.25 -20.82
N GLU A 119 -6.68 -0.56 -21.49
CA GLU A 119 -5.34 -0.32 -20.99
C GLU A 119 -5.42 0.45 -19.68
N ILE A 120 -4.65 0.00 -18.69
CA ILE A 120 -4.51 0.72 -17.43
C ILE A 120 -3.74 2.01 -17.73
N PRO A 121 -4.30 3.20 -17.44
CA PRO A 121 -3.57 4.44 -17.63
C PRO A 121 -2.24 4.39 -16.87
N GLU A 122 -1.16 4.79 -17.53
CA GLU A 122 0.22 4.63 -17.05
C GLU A 122 0.41 5.17 -15.62
N HIS A 123 -0.21 6.31 -15.32
CA HIS A 123 -0.13 6.95 -13.99
C HIS A 123 -0.77 6.13 -12.86
N PHE A 124 -1.60 5.11 -13.16
CA PHE A 124 -2.16 4.21 -12.15
C PHE A 124 -1.36 2.93 -11.96
N ILE A 125 -0.47 2.56 -12.90
CA ILE A 125 0.28 1.30 -12.81
C ILE A 125 1.17 1.28 -11.56
N GLY A 126 1.93 2.35 -11.33
CA GLY A 126 2.77 2.47 -10.13
C GLY A 126 1.99 2.31 -8.82
N PRO A 127 0.97 3.14 -8.56
CA PRO A 127 0.10 3.02 -7.38
C PRO A 127 -0.56 1.64 -7.22
N LEU A 128 -0.99 0.99 -8.31
CA LEU A 128 -1.56 -0.36 -8.26
C LEU A 128 -0.53 -1.40 -7.81
N VAL A 129 0.68 -1.35 -8.37
CA VAL A 129 1.76 -2.29 -8.01
C VAL A 129 2.22 -2.05 -6.58
N GLU A 130 2.38 -0.78 -6.16
CA GLU A 130 2.73 -0.45 -4.78
C GLU A 130 1.67 -0.94 -3.79
N ASN A 131 0.37 -0.63 -4.04
CA ASN A 131 -0.74 -1.10 -3.21
C ASN A 131 -0.76 -2.63 -3.10
N TYR A 132 -0.53 -3.32 -4.21
CA TYR A 132 -0.47 -4.78 -4.26
C TYR A 132 0.66 -5.32 -3.38
N VAL A 133 1.88 -4.77 -3.49
CA VAL A 133 3.03 -5.19 -2.68
C VAL A 133 2.80 -4.94 -1.19
N VAL A 134 2.29 -3.77 -0.81
CA VAL A 134 1.97 -3.45 0.59
C VAL A 134 1.00 -4.48 1.16
N MET A 135 -0.07 -4.80 0.43
CA MET A 135 -1.07 -5.74 0.91
C MET A 135 -0.56 -7.18 0.97
N GLU A 136 0.30 -7.60 0.01
CA GLU A 136 0.96 -8.91 0.08
C GLU A 136 1.92 -9.01 1.27
N LEU A 137 2.76 -8.02 1.50
CA LEU A 137 3.66 -8.01 2.65
C LEU A 137 2.89 -8.01 3.98
N LYS A 138 1.80 -7.23 4.09
CA LYS A 138 0.95 -7.26 5.30
C LYS A 138 0.36 -8.65 5.57
N LYS A 139 -0.10 -9.34 4.53
CA LYS A 139 -0.59 -10.72 4.65
C LYS A 139 0.52 -11.65 5.11
N GLN A 140 1.69 -11.59 4.45
CA GLN A 140 2.83 -12.45 4.79
C GLN A 140 3.34 -12.22 6.21
N LEU A 141 3.35 -10.99 6.71
CA LEU A 141 3.69 -10.67 8.09
C LEU A 141 2.73 -11.33 9.10
N GLY A 142 1.48 -11.56 8.72
CA GLY A 142 0.48 -12.20 9.57
C GLY A 142 0.78 -13.67 9.91
N TRP A 143 1.54 -14.38 9.07
CA TRP A 143 1.94 -15.78 9.31
C TRP A 143 3.45 -16.00 9.32
N SER A 144 4.25 -14.93 9.19
CA SER A 144 5.71 -15.02 9.25
C SER A 144 6.20 -15.30 10.66
N ASN A 145 7.25 -16.12 10.77
CA ASN A 145 7.99 -16.29 12.02
C ASN A 145 8.79 -15.03 12.40
N THR A 146 9.06 -14.15 11.44
CA THR A 146 9.74 -12.86 11.68
C THR A 146 8.73 -11.81 12.10
N ARG A 147 8.82 -11.36 13.35
CA ARG A 147 8.00 -10.27 13.85
C ARG A 147 8.56 -8.93 13.37
N ALA A 148 7.87 -8.31 12.43
CA ALA A 148 8.21 -6.98 11.93
C ALA A 148 6.94 -6.15 11.71
N ASN A 149 7.09 -4.83 11.78
CA ASN A 149 6.04 -3.87 11.47
C ASN A 149 6.31 -3.24 10.12
N LEU A 150 5.27 -2.96 9.36
CA LEU A 150 5.34 -2.35 8.04
C LEU A 150 4.92 -0.88 8.11
N PHE A 151 5.73 -0.02 7.53
CA PHE A 151 5.57 1.42 7.48
C PHE A 151 5.89 1.95 6.08
N HIS A 152 5.64 3.26 5.83
CA HIS A 152 6.25 4.02 4.74
C HIS A 152 7.21 5.05 5.31
N PHE A 153 8.18 5.51 4.50
CA PHE A 153 9.07 6.61 4.89
C PHE A 153 8.92 7.77 3.92
N ARG A 154 8.72 8.98 4.46
CA ARG A 154 8.73 10.22 3.69
C ARG A 154 9.20 11.40 4.53
N GLU A 155 10.09 12.19 3.93
CA GLU A 155 10.57 13.45 4.49
C GLU A 155 9.98 14.66 3.77
N ARG A 156 10.01 15.81 4.43
CA ARG A 156 9.62 17.10 3.83
C ARG A 156 10.49 17.49 2.64
N THR A 157 11.73 17.02 2.60
CA THR A 157 12.70 17.24 1.53
C THR A 157 12.42 16.43 0.26
N GLY A 158 11.34 15.64 0.24
CA GLY A 158 10.93 14.81 -0.89
C GLY A 158 11.61 13.43 -0.95
N LYS A 159 12.43 13.06 0.04
CA LYS A 159 12.98 11.70 0.13
C LYS A 159 11.89 10.76 0.60
N GLU A 160 11.70 9.67 -0.13
CA GLU A 160 10.65 8.68 0.12
C GLU A 160 11.18 7.26 -0.06
N VAL A 161 10.75 6.33 0.80
CA VAL A 161 10.88 4.89 0.61
C VAL A 161 9.49 4.30 0.75
N ASP A 162 9.04 3.57 -0.25
CA ASP A 162 7.65 3.11 -0.35
C ASP A 162 7.24 2.29 0.85
N MET A 163 8.11 1.39 1.30
CA MET A 163 7.89 0.56 2.48
C MET A 163 9.14 0.40 3.33
N VAL A 164 8.92 0.33 4.63
CA VAL A 164 9.96 0.07 5.64
C VAL A 164 9.47 -1.03 6.55
N LEU A 165 10.22 -2.14 6.61
CA LEU A 165 10.03 -3.18 7.61
C LEU A 165 10.98 -2.91 8.78
N GLU A 166 10.46 -2.93 10.00
CA GLU A 166 11.25 -2.79 11.21
C GLU A 166 10.92 -3.93 12.18
N ASN A 167 11.93 -4.66 12.60
CA ASN A 167 11.78 -5.73 13.58
C ASN A 167 11.84 -5.21 15.02
N ALA A 168 11.63 -6.10 16.00
CA ALA A 168 11.65 -5.75 17.43
C ALA A 168 13.02 -5.22 17.92
N ALA A 169 14.12 -5.59 17.24
CA ALA A 169 15.46 -5.08 17.55
C ALA A 169 15.73 -3.70 16.91
N GLY A 170 14.77 -3.12 16.20
CA GLY A 170 14.90 -1.83 15.52
C GLY A 170 15.74 -1.89 14.24
N GLN A 171 16.00 -3.09 13.73
CA GLN A 171 16.66 -3.28 12.44
C GLN A 171 15.66 -3.07 11.30
N VAL A 172 16.13 -2.50 10.20
CA VAL A 172 15.30 -1.96 9.13
C VAL A 172 15.65 -2.59 7.78
N VAL A 173 14.61 -2.92 7.02
CA VAL A 173 14.69 -3.21 5.58
C VAL A 173 13.88 -2.16 4.84
N GLY A 174 14.51 -1.42 3.91
CA GLY A 174 13.83 -0.50 3.01
C GLY A 174 13.41 -1.20 1.72
N ILE A 175 12.21 -0.91 1.23
CA ILE A 175 11.68 -1.51 0.00
C ILE A 175 11.13 -0.40 -0.89
N GLU A 176 11.61 -0.35 -2.13
CA GLU A 176 11.08 0.47 -3.23
C GLU A 176 10.35 -0.43 -4.22
N VAL A 177 9.32 0.08 -4.85
CA VAL A 177 8.54 -0.65 -5.87
C VAL A 177 8.65 0.07 -7.21
N LYS A 178 8.96 -0.69 -8.26
CA LYS A 178 9.03 -0.17 -9.62
C LYS A 178 8.14 -0.98 -10.55
N SER A 179 7.27 -0.30 -11.27
CA SER A 179 6.41 -0.89 -12.31
C SER A 179 7.13 -1.09 -13.65
N SER A 180 8.45 -0.86 -13.71
CA SER A 180 9.29 -1.12 -14.87
C SER A 180 9.85 -2.53 -14.88
N SER A 181 10.27 -3.02 -16.05
CA SER A 181 10.99 -4.29 -16.22
C SER A 181 12.51 -4.16 -15.99
N THR A 182 13.01 -2.95 -15.77
CA THR A 182 14.43 -2.64 -15.55
C THR A 182 14.60 -1.78 -14.31
N VAL A 183 15.76 -1.86 -13.69
CA VAL A 183 16.14 -1.06 -12.51
C VAL A 183 17.44 -0.31 -12.81
N ALA A 184 17.44 0.99 -12.56
CA ALA A 184 18.61 1.85 -12.70
C ALA A 184 19.24 2.17 -11.33
N ALA A 185 20.50 2.62 -11.32
CA ALA A 185 21.20 3.04 -10.09
C ALA A 185 20.48 4.19 -9.37
N GLY A 186 19.72 5.02 -10.08
CA GLY A 186 18.90 6.10 -9.53
C GLY A 186 17.76 5.60 -8.65
N ASP A 187 17.21 4.42 -8.91
CA ASP A 187 16.12 3.82 -8.14
C ASP A 187 16.53 3.43 -6.72
N LEU A 188 17.84 3.31 -6.48
CA LEU A 188 18.41 3.03 -5.16
C LEU A 188 18.70 4.27 -4.32
N LYS A 189 18.48 5.48 -4.85
CA LYS A 189 18.90 6.75 -4.22
C LYS A 189 18.39 6.88 -2.78
N HIS A 190 17.13 6.63 -2.55
CA HIS A 190 16.51 6.80 -1.24
C HIS A 190 16.85 5.65 -0.27
N LEU A 191 17.06 4.45 -0.79
CA LEU A 191 17.57 3.32 0.00
C LEU A 191 19.01 3.56 0.46
N LYS A 192 19.87 4.12 -0.40
CA LYS A 192 21.23 4.55 -0.03
C LYS A 192 21.19 5.61 1.06
N PHE A 193 20.34 6.63 0.88
CA PHE A 193 20.15 7.66 1.89
C PHE A 193 19.69 7.06 3.24
N MET A 194 18.74 6.13 3.23
CA MET A 194 18.28 5.45 4.45
C MET A 194 19.41 4.66 5.11
N ARG A 195 20.22 3.93 4.35
CA ARG A 195 21.40 3.21 4.84
C ARG A 195 22.42 4.13 5.51
N GLU A 196 22.76 5.24 4.87
CA GLU A 196 23.71 6.23 5.40
C GLU A 196 23.26 6.80 6.74
N ASN A 197 21.96 7.01 6.92
CA ASN A 197 21.39 7.57 8.16
C ASN A 197 21.14 6.55 9.28
N LEU A 198 21.01 5.28 8.95
CA LEU A 198 20.69 4.23 9.92
C LEU A 198 21.90 3.38 10.33
N GLY A 199 22.98 3.40 9.55
CA GLY A 199 24.18 2.60 9.84
C GLY A 199 23.84 1.11 10.02
N ASP A 200 24.29 0.52 11.10
CA ASP A 200 24.12 -0.91 11.43
C ASP A 200 22.65 -1.34 11.60
N ARG A 201 21.73 -0.40 11.78
CA ARG A 201 20.30 -0.72 11.82
C ARG A 201 19.73 -1.03 10.44
N PHE A 202 20.35 -0.61 9.36
CA PHE A 202 19.92 -0.88 8.00
C PHE A 202 20.44 -2.23 7.53
N LEU A 203 19.57 -3.24 7.48
CA LEU A 203 19.95 -4.57 7.05
C LEU A 203 20.05 -4.69 5.53
N ARG A 204 19.00 -4.23 4.81
CA ARG A 204 18.88 -4.36 3.36
C ARG A 204 18.02 -3.28 2.75
N GLY A 205 18.33 -2.93 1.50
CA GLY A 205 17.45 -2.19 0.60
C GLY A 205 17.09 -3.06 -0.59
N ILE A 206 15.81 -3.16 -0.88
CA ILE A 206 15.27 -4.00 -1.94
C ILE A 206 14.45 -3.14 -2.90
N VAL A 207 14.74 -3.22 -4.19
CA VAL A 207 13.87 -2.72 -5.24
C VAL A 207 13.07 -3.90 -5.78
N LEU A 208 11.76 -3.94 -5.52
CA LEU A 208 10.84 -4.90 -6.13
C LEU A 208 10.39 -4.36 -7.49
N TYR A 209 10.54 -5.13 -8.56
CA TYR A 209 10.28 -4.66 -9.90
C TYR A 209 9.67 -5.76 -10.80
N LEU A 210 9.15 -5.39 -11.97
CA LEU A 210 8.44 -6.31 -12.88
C LEU A 210 9.37 -7.09 -13.83
N GLY A 211 10.68 -7.00 -13.68
CA GLY A 211 11.63 -7.81 -14.43
C GLY A 211 11.76 -9.24 -13.91
N SER A 212 12.69 -10.00 -14.49
CA SER A 212 12.88 -11.44 -14.23
C SER A 212 14.12 -11.77 -13.41
N GLU A 213 15.13 -10.89 -13.38
CA GLU A 213 16.46 -11.17 -12.87
C GLU A 213 16.67 -10.62 -11.45
N ARG A 214 17.43 -11.33 -10.63
CA ARG A 214 17.95 -10.80 -9.37
C ARG A 214 19.24 -10.07 -9.63
N VAL A 215 19.34 -8.81 -9.24
CA VAL A 215 20.53 -7.98 -9.41
C VAL A 215 21.01 -7.51 -8.06
N SER A 216 22.27 -7.76 -7.73
CA SER A 216 22.92 -7.23 -6.53
C SER A 216 23.80 -6.03 -6.92
N PHE A 217 23.54 -4.88 -6.34
CA PHE A 217 24.33 -3.67 -6.55
C PHE A 217 25.50 -3.59 -5.56
N ASP A 218 25.28 -4.09 -4.35
CA ASP A 218 26.30 -4.31 -3.31
C ASP A 218 25.80 -5.34 -2.27
N LYS A 219 26.49 -5.46 -1.13
CA LYS A 219 26.15 -6.44 -0.07
C LYS A 219 24.78 -6.23 0.56
N ALA A 220 24.24 -5.01 0.51
CA ALA A 220 22.99 -4.63 1.17
C ALA A 220 21.88 -4.18 0.22
N LEU A 221 22.18 -3.88 -1.05
CA LEU A 221 21.23 -3.31 -2.01
C LEU A 221 20.99 -4.26 -3.18
N HIS A 222 19.75 -4.65 -3.36
CA HIS A 222 19.36 -5.64 -4.36
C HIS A 222 18.10 -5.19 -5.13
N ALA A 223 18.03 -5.55 -6.42
CA ALA A 223 16.78 -5.57 -7.16
C ALA A 223 16.28 -7.02 -7.25
N VAL A 224 15.00 -7.23 -6.98
CA VAL A 224 14.39 -8.55 -6.91
C VAL A 224 13.09 -8.53 -7.70
N PRO A 225 12.85 -9.51 -8.58
CA PRO A 225 11.57 -9.63 -9.27
C PRO A 225 10.40 -9.70 -8.29
N LEU A 226 9.31 -9.00 -8.60
CA LEU A 226 8.09 -9.01 -7.79
C LEU A 226 7.59 -10.43 -7.51
N LYS A 227 7.71 -11.34 -8.48
CA LYS A 227 7.35 -12.77 -8.32
C LYS A 227 8.07 -13.47 -7.16
N ALA A 228 9.21 -12.97 -6.70
CA ALA A 228 9.94 -13.55 -5.58
C ALA A 228 9.19 -13.47 -4.25
N LEU A 229 8.17 -12.61 -4.13
CA LEU A 229 7.31 -12.56 -2.94
C LEU A 229 6.57 -13.88 -2.66
N TRP A 230 6.39 -14.74 -3.68
CA TRP A 230 5.71 -16.04 -3.55
C TRP A 230 6.64 -17.24 -3.69
N HIS A 231 7.93 -17.01 -3.99
CA HIS A 231 8.93 -18.06 -4.06
C HIS A 231 9.72 -18.10 -2.75
N VAL A 232 9.23 -18.85 -1.79
CA VAL A 232 10.00 -19.17 -0.59
C VAL A 232 11.07 -20.18 -1.01
N SER A 233 12.30 -19.72 -1.24
CA SER A 233 13.45 -20.62 -1.25
C SER A 233 13.56 -21.18 0.16
N ARG A 234 13.31 -22.49 0.35
CA ARG A 234 13.72 -23.16 1.60
C ARG A 234 15.20 -22.84 1.79
N PRO A 235 15.66 -22.46 2.99
CA PRO A 235 17.08 -22.42 3.26
C PRO A 235 17.62 -23.79 2.87
N SER A 236 18.65 -23.84 2.02
CA SER A 236 19.42 -25.05 1.82
C SER A 236 19.93 -25.43 3.21
N GLU A 237 19.44 -26.56 3.73
CA GLU A 237 20.02 -27.21 4.90
C GLU A 237 21.48 -27.46 4.55
N GLY A 238 22.38 -26.66 5.10
CA GLY A 238 23.82 -26.81 5.06
C GLY A 238 24.33 -27.35 6.39
#